data_809aceff9c66f4da7fca363d1862b3fd
#
_entry.id   809aceff9c66f4da7fca363d1862b3fd
#
_cell.length_a   1.000
_cell.length_b   1.000
_cell.length_c   1.000
_cell.angle_alpha   90.00
_cell.angle_beta   90.00
_cell.angle_gamma   90.00
#
_symmetry.space_group_name_H-M   'P 1'
#
loop_
_entity.id
_entity.type
_entity.pdbx_description
1 polymer ?
#
loop_
_entity_poly.entity_id
_entity_poly.type
_entity_poly.pdbx_seq_one_letter_code
_entity_poly.pdbx_strand_id
1 'polypeptide(L)'
;PFGQYKVSDRQYDKHNFLIHDYFFAKTLDKVRPGGIVAFVTSKGTMDKKNPEVRKYLAQRAELLGAVRLPNTAFKENAGTEVTSDILFLKKRDRVMDIEPDWVHLTEKDGIVMNQYFADHPEMVLGKMEMVSGAHGMESACLPDTSLPLSAQLKNALSHVEGSIEQADFNEIDDEL
;
A
#
# COMPACT_ATOMS: atom_id res chain seq x y z
N PRO A 1 0.70 -13.09 -0.31
CA PRO A 1 1.78 -13.97 0.14
C PRO A 1 2.81 -13.22 0.96
N PHE A 2 3.19 -13.78 2.09
CA PHE A 2 4.18 -13.21 2.99
C PHE A 2 5.38 -14.17 3.07
N GLY A 3 6.58 -13.64 3.15
CA GLY A 3 7.79 -14.44 3.34
C GLY A 3 9.03 -13.83 2.72
N GLN A 4 10.18 -14.45 3.00
CA GLN A 4 11.49 -14.05 2.49
C GLN A 4 11.82 -14.69 1.12
N TYR A 5 10.83 -15.31 0.50
CA TYR A 5 11.00 -16.01 -0.77
C TYR A 5 11.11 -15.00 -1.94
N LYS A 6 11.87 -15.39 -2.95
CA LYS A 6 11.99 -14.69 -4.21
C LYS A 6 11.40 -15.56 -5.31
N VAL A 7 10.72 -14.91 -6.25
CA VAL A 7 10.20 -15.56 -7.45
C VAL A 7 11.19 -15.31 -8.57
N SER A 8 11.59 -16.35 -9.29
CA SER A 8 12.41 -16.20 -10.50
C SER A 8 11.51 -15.81 -11.66
N ASP A 9 11.62 -14.57 -12.11
CA ASP A 9 10.93 -14.02 -13.26
C ASP A 9 11.87 -13.00 -13.93
N ARG A 10 12.33 -13.32 -15.15
CA ARG A 10 13.32 -12.50 -15.89
C ARG A 10 12.96 -11.03 -15.98
N GLN A 11 11.68 -10.71 -16.00
CA GLN A 11 11.18 -9.33 -16.08
C GLN A 11 11.51 -8.54 -14.80
N TYR A 12 11.54 -9.20 -13.63
CA TYR A 12 11.67 -8.57 -12.30
C TYR A 12 12.94 -8.95 -11.56
N ASP A 13 13.73 -9.93 -12.05
CA ASP A 13 14.93 -10.44 -11.36
C ASP A 13 15.95 -9.34 -11.04
N LYS A 14 16.05 -8.32 -11.90
CA LYS A 14 16.94 -7.16 -11.69
C LYS A 14 16.58 -6.31 -10.47
N HIS A 15 15.32 -6.36 -10.01
CA HIS A 15 14.84 -5.59 -8.87
C HIS A 15 14.99 -6.36 -7.54
N ASN A 16 15.27 -7.65 -7.60
CA ASN A 16 15.47 -8.49 -6.43
C ASN A 16 14.30 -8.44 -5.43
N PHE A 17 13.06 -8.36 -5.93
CA PHE A 17 11.86 -8.25 -5.13
C PHE A 17 11.62 -9.45 -4.22
N LEU A 18 11.16 -9.19 -3.01
CA LEU A 18 10.53 -10.22 -2.18
C LEU A 18 9.19 -10.60 -2.79
N ILE A 19 8.64 -11.75 -2.39
CA ILE A 19 7.43 -12.32 -2.99
C ILE A 19 6.25 -11.34 -3.01
N HIS A 20 6.00 -10.59 -1.95
CA HIS A 20 4.91 -9.59 -1.91
C HIS A 20 5.17 -8.41 -2.85
N ASP A 21 6.40 -7.93 -2.94
CA ASP A 21 6.81 -6.85 -3.85
C ASP A 21 6.68 -7.27 -5.32
N TYR A 22 7.06 -8.53 -5.61
CA TYR A 22 6.84 -9.15 -6.93
C TYR A 22 5.36 -9.16 -7.31
N PHE A 23 4.46 -9.52 -6.39
CA PHE A 23 3.03 -9.52 -6.68
C PHE A 23 2.47 -8.13 -6.95
N PHE A 24 2.95 -7.10 -6.28
CA PHE A 24 2.59 -5.71 -6.61
C PHE A 24 2.98 -5.36 -8.04
N ALA A 25 4.24 -5.60 -8.41
CA ALA A 25 4.75 -5.32 -9.74
C ALA A 25 3.98 -6.11 -10.81
N LYS A 26 3.80 -7.42 -10.59
CA LYS A 26 3.09 -8.30 -11.51
C LYS A 26 1.63 -7.91 -11.71
N THR A 27 0.94 -7.53 -10.63
CA THR A 27 -0.46 -7.08 -10.71
C THR A 27 -0.58 -5.80 -11.52
N LEU A 28 0.29 -4.80 -11.26
CA LEU A 28 0.28 -3.56 -12.04
C LEU A 28 0.52 -3.79 -13.52
N ASP A 29 1.39 -4.75 -13.88
CA ASP A 29 1.64 -5.07 -15.29
C ASP A 29 0.43 -5.72 -15.98
N LYS A 30 -0.42 -6.40 -15.21
CA LYS A 30 -1.63 -7.07 -15.73
C LYS A 30 -2.86 -6.16 -15.77
N VAL A 31 -2.85 -5.08 -15.03
CA VAL A 31 -3.93 -4.09 -15.03
C VAL A 31 -3.75 -3.16 -16.22
N ARG A 32 -4.86 -2.82 -16.90
CA ARG A 32 -4.84 -1.83 -17.99
C ARG A 32 -4.48 -0.42 -17.46
N PRO A 33 -3.92 0.46 -18.29
CA PRO A 33 -3.79 1.87 -17.96
C PRO A 33 -5.12 2.47 -17.46
N GLY A 34 -5.07 3.35 -16.45
CA GLY A 34 -6.27 3.91 -15.82
C GLY A 34 -7.02 2.96 -14.88
N GLY A 35 -6.67 1.68 -14.84
CA GLY A 35 -7.25 0.70 -13.92
C GLY A 35 -6.80 0.93 -12.48
N ILE A 36 -7.66 0.58 -11.52
CA ILE A 36 -7.41 0.72 -10.08
C ILE A 36 -7.12 -0.64 -9.47
N VAL A 37 -6.13 -0.67 -8.58
CA VAL A 37 -5.75 -1.83 -7.79
C VAL A 37 -5.83 -1.47 -6.32
N ALA A 38 -6.39 -2.34 -5.50
CA ALA A 38 -6.35 -2.25 -4.06
C ALA A 38 -5.53 -3.42 -3.50
N PHE A 39 -4.53 -3.10 -2.68
CA PHE A 39 -3.72 -4.10 -1.98
C PHE A 39 -3.87 -3.98 -0.48
N VAL A 40 -3.96 -5.12 0.20
CA VAL A 40 -3.76 -5.22 1.64
C VAL A 40 -2.37 -5.79 1.88
N THR A 41 -1.55 -5.07 2.63
CA THR A 41 -0.16 -5.43 2.91
C THR A 41 0.21 -5.11 4.34
N SER A 42 1.33 -5.64 4.83
CA SER A 42 1.87 -5.18 6.10
C SER A 42 2.41 -3.75 6.00
N LYS A 43 2.49 -3.04 7.13
CA LYS A 43 3.07 -1.69 7.17
C LYS A 43 4.48 -1.60 6.55
N GLY A 44 5.18 -2.72 6.51
CA GLY A 44 6.55 -2.79 5.97
C GLY A 44 6.67 -2.31 4.53
N THR A 45 5.65 -2.45 3.69
CA THR A 45 5.70 -1.92 2.32
C THR A 45 5.84 -0.40 2.31
N MET A 46 5.08 0.29 3.15
CA MET A 46 5.12 1.75 3.25
C MET A 46 6.29 2.26 4.10
N ASP A 47 6.67 1.54 5.16
CA ASP A 47 7.59 2.04 6.19
C ASP A 47 9.01 1.48 6.10
N LYS A 48 9.33 0.53 5.21
CA LYS A 48 10.70 0.00 5.13
C LYS A 48 11.69 1.06 4.65
N LYS A 49 12.92 1.04 5.20
CA LYS A 49 13.98 2.01 4.86
C LYS A 49 14.32 2.01 3.38
N ASN A 50 14.41 0.83 2.75
CA ASN A 50 14.68 0.73 1.33
C ASN A 50 13.45 1.22 0.52
N PRO A 51 13.55 2.30 -0.26
CA PRO A 51 12.44 2.89 -1.00
C PRO A 51 12.19 2.25 -2.37
N GLU A 52 13.02 1.31 -2.82
CA GLU A 52 13.02 0.82 -4.21
C GLU A 52 11.66 0.32 -4.70
N VAL A 53 10.93 -0.41 -3.84
CA VAL A 53 9.59 -0.88 -4.21
C VAL A 53 8.62 0.27 -4.36
N ARG A 54 8.63 1.23 -3.42
CA ARG A 54 7.77 2.42 -3.51
C ARG A 54 8.10 3.28 -4.73
N LYS A 55 9.40 3.45 -5.06
CA LYS A 55 9.83 4.13 -6.30
C LYS A 55 9.29 3.41 -7.52
N TYR A 56 9.46 2.09 -7.59
CA TYR A 56 8.96 1.28 -8.68
C TYR A 56 7.45 1.46 -8.89
N LEU A 57 6.68 1.40 -7.79
CA LEU A 57 5.23 1.57 -7.82
C LEU A 57 4.84 2.99 -8.24
N ALA A 58 5.48 4.02 -7.66
CA ALA A 58 5.18 5.43 -7.93
C ALA A 58 5.41 5.82 -9.39
N GLN A 59 6.42 5.27 -10.02
CA GLN A 59 6.71 5.51 -11.44
C GLN A 59 5.64 4.92 -12.36
N ARG A 60 4.92 3.89 -11.92
CA ARG A 60 3.93 3.12 -12.72
C ARG A 60 2.50 3.34 -12.31
N ALA A 61 2.27 3.85 -11.12
CA ALA A 61 0.94 4.08 -10.58
C ALA A 61 0.89 5.35 -9.73
N GLU A 62 -0.28 5.96 -9.69
CA GLU A 62 -0.62 7.05 -8.78
C GLU A 62 -1.20 6.46 -7.49
N LEU A 63 -0.74 6.92 -6.33
CA LEU A 63 -1.37 6.60 -5.06
C LEU A 63 -2.62 7.46 -4.89
N LEU A 64 -3.79 6.85 -4.98
CA LEU A 64 -5.08 7.51 -4.74
C LEU A 64 -5.35 7.70 -3.25
N GLY A 65 -4.77 6.85 -2.43
CA GLY A 65 -4.84 6.89 -0.99
C GLY A 65 -4.32 5.60 -0.37
N ALA A 66 -4.02 5.68 0.93
CA ALA A 66 -3.68 4.51 1.72
C ALA A 66 -4.33 4.63 3.10
N VAL A 67 -4.76 3.51 3.65
CA VAL A 67 -5.39 3.44 4.97
C VAL A 67 -4.57 2.51 5.84
N ARG A 68 -4.12 2.99 7.00
CA ARG A 68 -3.44 2.16 7.99
C ARG A 68 -4.44 1.61 8.99
N LEU A 69 -4.48 0.29 9.09
CA LEU A 69 -5.37 -0.44 9.99
C LEU A 69 -4.67 -0.71 11.34
N PRO A 70 -5.43 -0.77 12.44
CA PRO A 70 -4.88 -1.18 13.72
C PRO A 70 -4.36 -2.62 13.67
N ASN A 71 -3.36 -2.92 14.52
CA ASN A 71 -2.74 -4.24 14.57
C ASN A 71 -3.71 -5.39 14.94
N THR A 72 -4.87 -5.07 15.45
CA THR A 72 -5.95 -6.03 15.79
C THR A 72 -6.92 -6.31 14.64
N ALA A 73 -6.80 -5.62 13.50
CA ALA A 73 -7.79 -5.70 12.42
C ALA A 73 -8.01 -7.13 11.88
N PHE A 74 -6.99 -7.99 11.93
CA PHE A 74 -7.06 -9.37 11.45
C PHE A 74 -6.92 -10.41 12.57
N LYS A 75 -6.95 -9.97 13.84
CA LYS A 75 -6.77 -10.87 15.00
C LYS A 75 -7.81 -11.99 15.05
N GLU A 76 -9.08 -11.64 14.88
CA GLU A 76 -10.18 -12.61 14.95
C GLU A 76 -10.21 -13.56 13.75
N ASN A 77 -9.89 -13.06 12.56
CA ASN A 77 -10.02 -13.83 11.31
C ASN A 77 -8.75 -14.60 10.92
N ALA A 78 -7.59 -14.08 11.28
CA ALA A 78 -6.31 -14.66 10.87
C ALA A 78 -5.37 -14.99 12.06
N GLY A 79 -5.79 -14.71 13.28
CA GLY A 79 -5.00 -14.98 14.48
C GLY A 79 -3.69 -14.20 14.57
N THR A 80 -3.57 -13.10 13.84
CA THR A 80 -2.35 -12.29 13.77
C THR A 80 -2.57 -10.86 14.22
N GLU A 81 -1.61 -10.32 14.94
CA GLU A 81 -1.55 -8.91 15.35
C GLU A 81 -0.49 -8.18 14.53
N VAL A 82 -0.84 -7.75 13.34
CA VAL A 82 0.06 -7.06 12.41
C VAL A 82 -0.59 -5.77 11.94
N THR A 83 0.13 -4.65 12.11
CA THR A 83 -0.26 -3.39 11.49
C THR A 83 -0.21 -3.54 9.98
N SER A 84 -1.33 -3.30 9.32
CA SER A 84 -1.52 -3.51 7.89
C SER A 84 -1.98 -2.22 7.22
N ASP A 85 -1.65 -2.08 5.95
CA ASP A 85 -2.06 -0.95 5.12
C ASP A 85 -2.91 -1.44 3.95
N ILE A 86 -3.92 -0.66 3.58
CA ILE A 86 -4.64 -0.81 2.31
C ILE A 86 -4.15 0.30 1.39
N LEU A 87 -3.61 -0.06 0.23
CA LEU A 87 -3.14 0.88 -0.79
C LEU A 87 -4.08 0.87 -1.98
N PHE A 88 -4.48 2.06 -2.44
CA PHE A 88 -5.26 2.25 -3.66
C PHE A 88 -4.39 2.91 -4.71
N LEU A 89 -4.13 2.20 -5.81
CA LEU A 89 -3.23 2.63 -6.88
C LEU A 89 -3.98 2.67 -8.21
N LYS A 90 -3.82 3.77 -8.96
CA LYS A 90 -4.30 3.90 -10.34
C LYS A 90 -3.11 3.75 -11.29
N LYS A 91 -3.19 2.78 -12.22
CA LYS A 91 -2.12 2.56 -13.18
C LYS A 91 -1.98 3.74 -14.13
N ARG A 92 -0.74 4.22 -14.31
CA ARG A 92 -0.40 5.27 -15.28
C ARG A 92 -0.40 4.72 -16.70
N ASP A 93 -0.56 5.60 -17.67
CA ASP A 93 -0.45 5.27 -19.09
C ASP A 93 0.98 4.88 -19.49
N ARG A 94 1.95 5.47 -18.82
CA ARG A 94 3.39 5.26 -19.06
C ARG A 94 4.18 5.33 -17.75
N VAL A 95 5.36 4.76 -17.78
CA VAL A 95 6.34 4.95 -16.70
C VAL A 95 6.78 6.41 -16.67
N MET A 96 6.74 7.01 -15.48
CA MET A 96 7.16 8.39 -15.25
C MET A 96 8.33 8.42 -14.28
N ASP A 97 9.33 9.25 -14.58
CA ASP A 97 10.46 9.48 -13.66
C ASP A 97 10.07 10.53 -12.61
N ILE A 98 9.33 10.07 -11.62
CA ILE A 98 8.82 10.88 -10.51
C ILE A 98 9.07 10.18 -9.18
N GLU A 99 9.21 10.97 -8.13
CA GLU A 99 9.44 10.49 -6.77
C GLU A 99 8.56 11.31 -5.80
N PRO A 100 7.24 10.99 -5.72
CA PRO A 100 6.32 11.69 -4.82
C PRO A 100 6.64 11.42 -3.35
N ASP A 101 6.12 12.25 -2.45
CA ASP A 101 6.43 12.24 -1.02
C ASP A 101 6.18 10.88 -0.34
N TRP A 102 5.18 10.13 -0.78
CA TRP A 102 4.89 8.81 -0.22
C TRP A 102 5.94 7.72 -0.51
N VAL A 103 6.95 8.04 -1.32
CA VAL A 103 8.14 7.19 -1.47
C VAL A 103 9.05 7.30 -0.26
N HIS A 104 9.01 8.41 0.46
CA HIS A 104 9.91 8.76 1.56
C HIS A 104 9.32 8.44 2.94
N LEU A 105 10.23 8.37 3.91
CA LEU A 105 9.91 8.24 5.32
C LEU A 105 10.16 9.57 6.03
N THR A 106 9.45 9.78 7.11
CA THR A 106 9.67 10.89 8.04
C THR A 106 9.59 10.40 9.48
N GLU A 107 10.02 11.22 10.41
CA GLU A 107 9.85 10.97 11.84
C GLU A 107 8.77 11.90 12.39
N LYS A 108 7.78 11.32 13.07
CA LYS A 108 6.72 12.05 13.76
C LYS A 108 6.54 11.46 15.15
N ASP A 109 6.66 12.31 16.18
CA ASP A 109 6.54 11.91 17.59
C ASP A 109 7.49 10.75 17.99
N GLY A 110 8.71 10.76 17.44
CA GLY A 110 9.72 9.72 17.70
C GLY A 110 9.49 8.40 16.94
N ILE A 111 8.52 8.37 16.03
CA ILE A 111 8.18 7.19 15.23
C ILE A 111 8.50 7.45 13.76
N VAL A 112 9.33 6.59 13.17
CA VAL A 112 9.60 6.62 11.73
C VAL A 112 8.45 5.94 11.00
N MET A 113 7.85 6.66 10.06
CA MET A 113 6.73 6.18 9.24
C MET A 113 6.77 6.79 7.84
N ASN A 114 5.94 6.28 6.96
CA ASN A 114 5.78 6.85 5.63
C ASN A 114 5.29 8.30 5.71
N GLN A 115 5.86 9.17 4.88
CA GLN A 115 5.49 10.59 4.79
C GLN A 115 3.98 10.76 4.57
N TYR A 116 3.36 9.90 3.75
CA TYR A 116 1.92 9.93 3.49
C TYR A 116 1.09 9.88 4.78
N PHE A 117 1.40 8.95 5.69
CA PHE A 117 0.64 8.82 6.95
C PHE A 117 0.93 9.94 7.94
N ALA A 118 2.12 10.53 7.91
CA ALA A 118 2.43 11.70 8.71
C ALA A 118 1.63 12.94 8.26
N ASP A 119 1.42 13.08 6.94
CA ASP A 119 0.68 14.18 6.33
C ASP A 119 -0.84 13.97 6.37
N HIS A 120 -1.30 12.70 6.44
CA HIS A 120 -2.70 12.29 6.43
C HIS A 120 -3.06 11.47 7.67
N PRO A 121 -3.06 12.09 8.87
CA PRO A 121 -3.37 11.37 10.12
C PRO A 121 -4.77 10.77 10.14
N GLU A 122 -5.72 11.32 9.39
CA GLU A 122 -7.08 10.81 9.22
C GLU A 122 -7.13 9.44 8.53
N MET A 123 -6.05 9.06 7.85
CA MET A 123 -5.90 7.77 7.18
C MET A 123 -5.29 6.68 8.09
N VAL A 124 -4.91 7.03 9.30
CA VAL A 124 -4.41 6.09 10.33
C VAL A 124 -5.55 5.78 11.29
N LEU A 125 -6.05 4.55 11.26
CA LEU A 125 -7.21 4.12 12.06
C LEU A 125 -6.81 3.62 13.44
N GLY A 126 -6.15 4.48 14.19
CA GLY A 126 -5.64 4.19 15.52
C GLY A 126 -4.52 5.14 15.91
N LYS A 127 -3.73 4.73 16.89
CA LYS A 127 -2.59 5.51 17.37
C LYS A 127 -1.30 4.75 17.10
N MET A 128 -0.35 5.43 16.46
CA MET A 128 1.00 4.87 16.28
C MET A 128 1.77 4.94 17.60
N GLU A 129 2.29 3.80 18.03
CA GLU A 129 3.12 3.70 19.23
C GLU A 129 4.28 2.72 19.01
N MET A 130 5.34 2.87 19.82
CA MET A 130 6.40 1.88 19.89
C MET A 130 6.00 0.78 20.87
N VAL A 131 6.06 -0.45 20.40
CA VAL A 131 5.71 -1.65 21.18
C VAL A 131 6.85 -2.66 21.18
N SER A 132 6.85 -3.57 22.16
CA SER A 132 7.82 -4.67 22.19
C SER A 132 7.36 -5.76 21.21
N GLY A 133 8.15 -5.98 20.18
CA GLY A 133 7.95 -7.05 19.20
C GLY A 133 8.93 -8.23 19.38
N ALA A 134 8.82 -9.21 18.50
CA ALA A 134 9.65 -10.43 18.55
C ALA A 134 11.15 -10.16 18.36
N HIS A 135 11.51 -9.06 17.71
CA HIS A 135 12.90 -8.69 17.39
C HIS A 135 13.33 -7.35 18.00
N GLY A 136 12.64 -6.88 19.04
CA GLY A 136 12.89 -5.62 19.70
C GLY A 136 11.72 -4.64 19.58
N MET A 137 12.00 -3.35 19.83
CA MET A 137 10.99 -2.31 19.72
C MET A 137 10.60 -2.06 18.25
N GLU A 138 9.33 -2.07 17.98
CA GLU A 138 8.76 -1.79 16.67
C GLU A 138 7.56 -0.85 16.76
N SER A 139 7.28 -0.13 15.69
CA SER A 139 6.08 0.68 15.62
C SER A 139 4.85 -0.16 15.33
N ALA A 140 3.74 0.14 15.96
CA ALA A 140 2.45 -0.48 15.69
C ALA A 140 1.33 0.56 15.72
N CYS A 141 0.26 0.31 14.97
CA CYS A 141 -0.98 1.07 15.06
C CYS A 141 -1.88 0.38 16.08
N LEU A 142 -2.08 1.00 17.23
CA LEU A 142 -2.98 0.50 18.27
C LEU A 142 -4.42 0.93 17.98
N PRO A 143 -5.42 0.08 18.28
CA PRO A 143 -6.80 0.39 17.96
C PRO A 143 -7.32 1.61 18.76
N ASP A 144 -8.10 2.45 18.10
CA ASP A 144 -8.97 3.42 18.73
C ASP A 144 -10.33 2.77 18.96
N THR A 145 -10.70 2.61 20.22
CA THR A 145 -11.96 1.96 20.62
C THR A 145 -13.14 2.92 20.75
N SER A 146 -12.95 4.21 20.48
CA SER A 146 -14.00 5.22 20.55
C SER A 146 -15.09 5.04 19.49
N LEU A 147 -14.72 4.47 18.34
CA LEU A 147 -15.62 4.16 17.22
C LEU A 147 -15.34 2.74 16.69
N PRO A 148 -16.38 2.06 16.15
CA PRO A 148 -16.18 0.80 15.44
C PRO A 148 -15.21 0.96 14.26
N LEU A 149 -14.35 -0.02 14.03
CA LEU A 149 -13.37 0.01 12.92
C LEU A 149 -14.05 0.21 11.55
N SER A 150 -15.24 -0.38 11.36
CA SER A 150 -16.02 -0.20 10.12
C SER A 150 -16.41 1.25 9.87
N ALA A 151 -16.77 1.99 10.92
CA ALA A 151 -17.09 3.42 10.81
C ALA A 151 -15.84 4.26 10.51
N GLN A 152 -14.72 3.96 11.17
CA GLN A 152 -13.44 4.62 10.92
C GLN A 152 -13.00 4.37 9.49
N LEU A 153 -13.07 3.13 9.00
CA LEU A 153 -12.70 2.76 7.63
C LEU A 153 -13.58 3.48 6.60
N LYS A 154 -14.89 3.53 6.82
CA LYS A 154 -15.81 4.25 5.93
C LYS A 154 -15.44 5.74 5.84
N ASN A 155 -15.10 6.37 6.96
CA ASN A 155 -14.66 7.75 6.99
C ASN A 155 -13.34 7.94 6.23
N ALA A 156 -12.33 7.11 6.46
CA ALA A 156 -11.06 7.17 5.74
C ALA A 156 -11.26 6.97 4.23
N LEU A 157 -12.08 6.01 3.81
CA LEU A 157 -12.35 5.75 2.41
C LEU A 157 -13.04 6.92 1.69
N SER A 158 -13.74 7.79 2.42
CA SER A 158 -14.32 9.02 1.81
C SER A 158 -13.26 10.01 1.34
N HIS A 159 -12.00 9.89 1.78
CA HIS A 159 -10.87 10.71 1.35
C HIS A 159 -10.09 10.07 0.18
N VAL A 160 -10.43 8.84 -0.21
CA VAL A 160 -9.81 8.18 -1.37
C VAL A 160 -10.60 8.58 -2.61
N GLU A 161 -9.97 9.36 -3.47
CA GLU A 161 -10.61 9.85 -4.71
C GLU A 161 -9.97 9.16 -5.91
N GLY A 162 -10.81 8.59 -6.77
CA GLY A 162 -10.37 7.99 -8.02
C GLY A 162 -11.54 7.75 -8.96
N SER A 163 -11.29 7.93 -10.24
CA SER A 163 -12.24 7.61 -11.28
C SER A 163 -11.69 6.54 -12.22
N ILE A 164 -12.52 5.59 -12.59
CA ILE A 164 -12.21 4.62 -13.65
C ILE A 164 -12.75 5.18 -14.94
N GLU A 165 -11.87 5.43 -15.90
CA GLU A 165 -12.30 5.74 -17.27
C GLU A 165 -12.89 4.47 -17.87
N GLN A 166 -14.11 4.55 -18.42
CA GLN A 166 -14.69 3.45 -19.19
C GLN A 166 -13.79 3.19 -20.39
N ALA A 167 -13.38 1.94 -20.57
CA ALA A 167 -12.77 1.55 -21.82
C ALA A 167 -13.87 1.57 -22.89
N ASP A 168 -13.66 2.35 -23.94
CA ASP A 168 -14.49 2.26 -25.13
C ASP A 168 -14.24 0.90 -25.78
N PHE A 169 -15.15 -0.04 -25.57
CA PHE A 169 -15.11 -1.37 -26.19
C PHE A 169 -15.51 -1.37 -27.67
N ASN A 170 -15.73 -0.20 -28.26
CA ASN A 170 -16.19 -0.06 -29.65
C ASN A 170 -15.09 -0.17 -30.70
N GLU A 171 -13.83 -0.40 -30.32
CA GLU A 171 -12.72 -0.53 -31.29
C GLU A 171 -12.25 -1.98 -31.54
N ILE A 172 -12.99 -3.02 -31.11
CA ILE A 172 -12.57 -4.44 -31.29
C ILE A 172 -13.40 -5.17 -32.36
N ASP A 173 -14.26 -4.53 -33.09
CA ASP A 173 -15.01 -5.18 -34.18
C ASP A 173 -14.70 -4.52 -35.50
N ASP A 174 -13.59 -4.85 -36.15
CA ASP A 174 -13.46 -4.78 -37.62
C ASP A 174 -12.08 -5.25 -38.14
N GLU A 175 -11.51 -6.35 -37.61
CA GLU A 175 -10.47 -7.10 -38.34
C GLU A 175 -10.55 -8.59 -38.03
N LEU A 176 -11.51 -9.25 -38.70
CA LEU A 176 -11.50 -10.70 -38.97
C LEU A 176 -11.85 -10.95 -40.44
#